data_646dce90bd416bc3921cbd04943c331c
#
_entry.id   646dce90bd416bc3921cbd04943c331c
#
_cell.length_a   1.000
_cell.length_b   1.000
_cell.length_c   1.000
_cell.angle_alpha   90.00
_cell.angle_beta   90.00
_cell.angle_gamma   90.00
#
_symmetry.space_group_name_H-M   'P 1'
#
loop_
_entity.id
_entity.type
_entity.pdbx_description
1 polymer ?
#
loop_
_entity_poly.entity_id
_entity_poly.type
_entity_poly.pdbx_seq_one_letter_code
_entity_poly.pdbx_strand_id
1 'polypeptide(L)'
;MELLQLVEKFKDIINVSKIEDAVDELKTKLLNDNECKKLCEDWISICPDLTKDYMQMIFQYYFADRKEKMQDYTPKSLATAVAELSKNEDEKICLDLCAGSGALTIQKWNKNNNLKFICKEYDSRVIPFLLFNLAIRNIDAEVVHCDVLADETFKVYRTKKGDRFATVAEIGKSEFKADVCISNPPYNMKWEQPVFAQLQNRFSQCEIPPESNANYAFVLTALNEIKSKASFILPNGILSTDNKKEKQIKKYLVEMNFIESIILCPDKMFEVTSIPTCIITFNKNKQHSTVEMIDLRQKYEIEQRMQNGQYGGASHTNRTYAKEVKIITESQVQDVLLQIEQRGNVAGYCKSVSIEEIKNNDYVLTPSRYIDFDTVEEVHRPYVDIVNDLNRVIAEKNTCKLTINETIAKSIGFDVETLKQDNSTSDGLSELTEKLCGKKIVKSDYFRTTKKKNEIVFSNNSKENISSIFMLIFNMWKQHIYYLNIEENRYLVELRDA
;
A
#
# COMPACT_ATOMS: atom_id res chain seq x y z
N MET A 1 24.50 -6.19 -6.67
CA MET A 1 25.11 -5.35 -5.59
C MET A 1 24.10 -5.26 -4.47
N GLU A 2 24.50 -5.51 -3.25
CA GLU A 2 23.64 -5.38 -2.07
C GLU A 2 23.40 -3.90 -1.73
N LEU A 3 22.25 -3.60 -1.10
CA LEU A 3 21.84 -2.23 -0.81
C LEU A 3 22.90 -1.44 -0.01
N LEU A 4 23.47 -2.04 1.02
CA LEU A 4 24.48 -1.35 1.85
C LEU A 4 25.73 -0.99 1.05
N GLN A 5 26.19 -1.88 0.17
CA GLN A 5 27.30 -1.58 -0.74
C GLN A 5 26.96 -0.48 -1.76
N LEU A 6 25.71 -0.49 -2.26
CA LEU A 6 25.21 0.54 -3.16
C LEU A 6 25.22 1.92 -2.49
N VAL A 7 24.75 1.96 -1.22
CA VAL A 7 24.70 3.22 -0.44
C VAL A 7 26.10 3.76 -0.14
N GLU A 8 27.06 2.93 0.27
CA GLU A 8 28.43 3.41 0.49
C GLU A 8 29.03 3.98 -0.78
N LYS A 9 28.89 3.30 -1.92
CA LYS A 9 29.35 3.84 -3.21
C LYS A 9 28.62 5.13 -3.62
N PHE A 10 27.33 5.24 -3.32
CA PHE A 10 26.59 6.46 -3.57
C PHE A 10 27.12 7.63 -2.72
N LYS A 11 27.36 7.41 -1.43
CA LYS A 11 27.96 8.39 -0.53
C LYS A 11 29.34 8.86 -1.02
N ASP A 12 30.18 7.91 -1.46
CA ASP A 12 31.50 8.23 -1.99
C ASP A 12 31.41 9.15 -3.22
N ILE A 13 30.51 8.82 -4.17
CA ILE A 13 30.32 9.60 -5.40
C ILE A 13 29.82 11.01 -5.11
N ILE A 14 28.85 11.17 -4.22
CA ILE A 14 28.31 12.48 -3.86
C ILE A 14 29.17 13.21 -2.82
N ASN A 15 30.20 12.55 -2.28
CA ASN A 15 31.15 13.07 -1.29
C ASN A 15 30.48 13.48 0.04
N VAL A 16 29.67 12.60 0.62
CA VAL A 16 29.06 12.79 1.94
C VAL A 16 29.48 11.68 2.91
N SER A 17 29.66 12.03 4.18
CA SER A 17 29.96 11.08 5.24
C SER A 17 28.70 10.39 5.77
N LYS A 18 27.59 11.09 5.80
CA LYS A 18 26.30 10.61 6.28
C LYS A 18 25.26 10.61 5.16
N ILE A 19 24.42 9.59 5.15
CA ILE A 19 23.39 9.47 4.11
C ILE A 19 22.30 10.55 4.25
N GLU A 20 22.09 11.06 5.44
CA GLU A 20 21.14 12.14 5.73
C GLU A 20 21.49 13.44 4.96
N ASP A 21 22.77 13.68 4.70
CA ASP A 21 23.26 14.85 3.96
C ASP A 21 23.10 14.70 2.44
N ALA A 22 22.73 13.48 1.98
CA ALA A 22 22.71 13.15 0.54
C ALA A 22 21.68 13.96 -0.26
N VAL A 23 20.56 14.35 0.34
CA VAL A 23 19.48 15.08 -0.34
C VAL A 23 19.97 16.42 -0.85
N ASP A 24 20.59 17.22 0.04
CA ASP A 24 21.03 18.58 -0.26
C ASP A 24 22.28 18.58 -1.15
N GLU A 25 23.23 17.68 -0.87
CA GLU A 25 24.46 17.59 -1.68
C GLU A 25 24.17 17.10 -3.10
N LEU A 26 23.31 16.07 -3.24
CA LEU A 26 22.89 15.60 -4.56
C LEU A 26 22.22 16.73 -5.37
N LYS A 27 21.32 17.48 -4.74
CA LYS A 27 20.66 18.63 -5.37
C LYS A 27 21.65 19.67 -5.84
N THR A 28 22.62 20.02 -4.98
CA THR A 28 23.66 21.02 -5.29
C THR A 28 24.49 20.61 -6.51
N LYS A 29 24.95 19.36 -6.53
CA LYS A 29 25.73 18.82 -7.66
C LYS A 29 24.91 18.73 -8.96
N LEU A 30 23.63 18.38 -8.89
CA LEU A 30 22.76 18.29 -10.07
C LEU A 30 22.52 19.65 -10.74
N LEU A 31 22.49 20.75 -9.98
CA LEU A 31 22.29 22.10 -10.50
C LEU A 31 23.60 22.73 -11.08
N ASN A 32 24.72 22.02 -10.98
CA ASN A 32 25.98 22.39 -11.61
C ASN A 32 26.27 21.44 -12.77
N ASP A 33 26.30 21.91 -13.99
CA ASP A 33 26.42 21.09 -15.20
C ASP A 33 27.66 20.16 -15.20
N ASN A 34 28.81 20.66 -14.75
CA ASN A 34 30.05 19.87 -14.71
C ASN A 34 30.01 18.80 -13.64
N GLU A 35 29.49 19.12 -12.46
CA GLU A 35 29.33 18.15 -11.36
C GLU A 35 28.26 17.14 -11.68
N CYS A 36 27.14 17.55 -12.28
CA CYS A 36 26.07 16.65 -12.74
C CYS A 36 26.58 15.62 -13.76
N LYS A 37 27.35 16.06 -14.74
CA LYS A 37 27.98 15.19 -15.75
C LYS A 37 28.90 14.18 -15.08
N LYS A 38 29.83 14.66 -14.23
CA LYS A 38 30.76 13.79 -13.50
C LYS A 38 30.01 12.75 -12.64
N LEU A 39 29.01 13.20 -11.89
CA LEU A 39 28.15 12.35 -11.06
C LEU A 39 27.49 11.24 -11.90
N CYS A 40 26.94 11.56 -13.07
CA CYS A 40 26.34 10.59 -13.97
C CYS A 40 27.38 9.59 -14.53
N GLU A 41 28.59 10.05 -14.89
CA GLU A 41 29.68 9.18 -15.37
C GLU A 41 30.15 8.21 -14.28
N ASP A 42 30.38 8.70 -13.07
CA ASP A 42 30.79 7.90 -11.93
C ASP A 42 29.73 6.85 -11.57
N TRP A 43 28.44 7.25 -11.57
CA TRP A 43 27.33 6.33 -11.25
C TRP A 43 27.14 5.22 -12.29
N ILE A 44 27.19 5.53 -13.59
CA ILE A 44 27.06 4.52 -14.65
C ILE A 44 28.17 3.47 -14.57
N SER A 45 29.38 3.86 -14.14
CA SER A 45 30.47 2.92 -13.97
C SER A 45 30.17 1.83 -12.93
N ILE A 46 29.28 2.13 -11.97
CA ILE A 46 28.87 1.24 -10.88
C ILE A 46 27.53 0.55 -11.18
N CYS A 47 26.60 1.30 -11.76
CA CYS A 47 25.21 0.89 -12.02
C CYS A 47 24.84 1.11 -13.49
N PRO A 48 25.31 0.26 -14.43
CA PRO A 48 25.12 0.47 -15.86
C PRO A 48 23.69 0.15 -16.35
N ASP A 49 22.89 -0.61 -15.58
CA ASP A 49 21.54 -0.98 -15.97
C ASP A 49 20.56 0.18 -15.69
N LEU A 50 20.34 1.02 -16.70
CA LEU A 50 19.45 2.18 -16.62
C LEU A 50 17.95 1.81 -16.60
N THR A 51 17.58 0.53 -16.77
CA THR A 51 16.18 0.07 -16.63
C THR A 51 15.76 -0.13 -15.18
N LYS A 52 16.73 -0.09 -14.25
CA LYS A 52 16.50 -0.22 -12.80
C LYS A 52 16.51 1.13 -12.11
N ASP A 53 15.60 1.32 -11.18
CA ASP A 53 15.58 2.48 -10.29
C ASP A 53 16.39 2.17 -9.01
N TYR A 54 17.70 2.43 -9.06
CA TYR A 54 18.57 2.29 -7.90
C TYR A 54 18.32 3.37 -6.84
N MET A 55 17.85 4.55 -7.25
CA MET A 55 17.55 5.67 -6.35
C MET A 55 16.34 5.35 -5.49
N GLN A 56 15.35 4.63 -6.04
CA GLN A 56 14.22 4.10 -5.29
C GLN A 56 14.69 3.24 -4.11
N MET A 57 15.62 2.32 -4.34
CA MET A 57 16.13 1.42 -3.30
C MET A 57 16.76 2.18 -2.14
N ILE A 58 17.57 3.22 -2.44
CA ILE A 58 18.22 4.05 -1.45
C ILE A 58 17.17 4.88 -0.68
N PHE A 59 16.31 5.59 -1.41
CA PHE A 59 15.31 6.46 -0.80
C PHE A 59 14.31 5.67 0.05
N GLN A 60 13.81 4.57 -0.45
CA GLN A 60 12.85 3.70 0.25
C GLN A 60 13.38 3.19 1.59
N TYR A 61 14.66 2.87 1.65
CA TYR A 61 15.29 2.34 2.86
C TYR A 61 15.59 3.42 3.91
N TYR A 62 16.13 4.58 3.49
CA TYR A 62 16.63 5.61 4.41
C TYR A 62 15.66 6.76 4.67
N PHE A 63 14.86 7.15 3.70
CA PHE A 63 14.12 8.42 3.73
C PHE A 63 12.60 8.28 3.67
N ALA A 64 12.08 7.12 3.26
CA ALA A 64 10.64 6.96 3.05
C ALA A 64 9.83 7.17 4.33
N ASP A 65 8.82 8.03 4.24
CA ASP A 65 7.85 8.27 5.29
C ASP A 65 6.52 7.58 4.94
N ARG A 66 6.37 6.39 5.52
CA ARG A 66 5.19 5.55 5.27
C ARG A 66 4.00 5.91 6.15
N LYS A 67 4.23 6.58 7.27
CA LYS A 67 3.17 6.90 8.23
C LYS A 67 2.41 8.16 7.83
N GLU A 68 3.14 9.22 7.48
CA GLU A 68 2.55 10.51 7.15
C GLU A 68 2.29 10.66 5.66
N LYS A 69 3.20 10.19 4.80
CA LYS A 69 3.12 10.38 3.35
C LYS A 69 2.57 9.17 2.58
N MET A 70 2.25 8.08 3.26
CA MET A 70 1.74 6.84 2.64
C MET A 70 2.59 6.34 1.46
N GLN A 71 3.92 6.59 1.52
CA GLN A 71 4.85 6.27 0.44
C GLN A 71 5.04 4.76 0.30
N ASP A 72 4.53 4.19 -0.79
CA ASP A 72 4.78 2.81 -1.19
C ASP A 72 5.26 2.79 -2.64
N TYR A 73 6.44 2.20 -2.86
CA TYR A 73 7.15 2.32 -4.13
C TYR A 73 6.74 1.24 -5.11
N THR A 74 6.53 1.67 -6.36
CA THR A 74 6.01 0.81 -7.43
C THR A 74 7.04 -0.24 -7.84
N PRO A 75 6.70 -1.55 -7.76
CA PRO A 75 7.54 -2.62 -8.28
C PRO A 75 7.71 -2.52 -9.80
N LYS A 76 8.89 -2.91 -10.31
CA LYS A 76 9.21 -2.84 -11.75
C LYS A 76 8.16 -3.52 -12.63
N SER A 77 7.63 -4.68 -12.24
CA SER A 77 6.62 -5.41 -13.01
C SER A 77 5.31 -4.63 -13.18
N LEU A 78 4.81 -4.00 -12.11
CA LEU A 78 3.62 -3.12 -12.20
C LEU A 78 3.90 -1.86 -13.01
N ALA A 79 5.07 -1.25 -12.81
CA ALA A 79 5.48 -0.06 -13.58
C ALA A 79 5.56 -0.36 -15.08
N THR A 80 6.08 -1.54 -15.46
CA THR A 80 6.11 -2.01 -16.84
C THR A 80 4.69 -2.20 -17.41
N ALA A 81 3.78 -2.82 -16.64
CA ALA A 81 2.39 -3.00 -17.05
C ALA A 81 1.68 -1.66 -17.30
N VAL A 82 1.81 -0.71 -16.36
CA VAL A 82 1.23 0.64 -16.49
C VAL A 82 1.81 1.39 -17.69
N ALA A 83 3.12 1.26 -17.94
CA ALA A 83 3.79 1.89 -19.08
C ALA A 83 3.22 1.42 -20.42
N GLU A 84 2.96 0.12 -20.56
CA GLU A 84 2.36 -0.45 -21.77
C GLU A 84 0.87 -0.10 -21.90
N LEU A 85 0.08 -0.24 -20.83
CA LEU A 85 -1.36 0.06 -20.83
C LEU A 85 -1.68 1.53 -21.11
N SER A 86 -0.79 2.45 -20.71
CA SER A 86 -0.93 3.88 -20.98
C SER A 86 -0.49 4.30 -22.38
N LYS A 87 0.01 3.37 -23.21
CA LYS A 87 0.54 3.69 -24.54
C LYS A 87 -0.54 4.27 -25.45
N ASN A 88 -0.15 5.32 -26.18
CA ASN A 88 -0.94 5.92 -27.25
C ASN A 88 -0.01 6.24 -28.44
N GLU A 89 -0.49 6.04 -29.68
CA GLU A 89 0.33 6.17 -30.88
C GLU A 89 0.94 7.57 -31.05
N ASP A 90 0.19 8.61 -30.70
CA ASP A 90 0.61 10.02 -30.86
C ASP A 90 1.23 10.64 -29.59
N GLU A 91 1.56 9.85 -28.59
CA GLU A 91 2.07 10.38 -27.32
C GLU A 91 3.47 10.99 -27.48
N LYS A 92 3.62 12.21 -26.99
CA LYS A 92 4.89 12.96 -26.96
C LYS A 92 5.30 13.33 -25.54
N ILE A 93 4.32 13.63 -24.68
CA ILE A 93 4.54 14.07 -23.31
C ILE A 93 3.70 13.22 -22.37
N CYS A 94 4.35 12.55 -21.43
CA CYS A 94 3.74 11.73 -20.40
C CYS A 94 3.77 12.43 -19.05
N LEU A 95 2.63 12.51 -18.36
CA LEU A 95 2.51 12.96 -16.98
C LEU A 95 2.71 11.78 -16.04
N ASP A 96 3.64 11.90 -15.09
CA ASP A 96 3.70 11.06 -13.90
C ASP A 96 3.21 11.89 -12.72
N LEU A 97 1.98 11.61 -12.28
CA LEU A 97 1.24 12.50 -11.37
C LEU A 97 1.74 12.43 -9.92
N CYS A 98 2.37 11.32 -9.52
CA CYS A 98 2.95 11.10 -8.20
C CYS A 98 4.26 10.32 -8.40
N ALA A 99 5.29 11.02 -8.87
CA ALA A 99 6.43 10.40 -9.52
C ALA A 99 7.38 9.65 -8.55
N GLY A 100 7.44 10.06 -7.28
CA GLY A 100 8.43 9.52 -6.35
C GLY A 100 9.84 9.69 -6.90
N SER A 101 10.63 8.62 -6.91
CA SER A 101 11.94 8.56 -7.55
C SER A 101 11.91 8.39 -9.08
N GLY A 102 10.72 8.20 -9.67
CA GLY A 102 10.53 8.03 -11.11
C GLY A 102 10.37 6.57 -11.57
N ALA A 103 9.93 5.67 -10.73
CA ALA A 103 9.80 4.25 -11.07
C ALA A 103 8.91 4.00 -12.30
N LEU A 104 7.74 4.64 -12.36
CA LEU A 104 6.84 4.59 -13.51
C LEU A 104 7.45 5.28 -14.74
N THR A 105 7.99 6.48 -14.54
CA THR A 105 8.67 7.29 -15.57
C THR A 105 9.79 6.49 -16.25
N ILE A 106 10.65 5.79 -15.48
CA ILE A 106 11.76 4.98 -16.01
C ILE A 106 11.24 3.85 -16.91
N GLN A 107 10.19 3.13 -16.49
CA GLN A 107 9.66 2.04 -17.30
C GLN A 107 8.94 2.57 -18.54
N LYS A 108 8.25 3.70 -18.47
CA LYS A 108 7.63 4.35 -19.63
C LYS A 108 8.68 4.85 -20.63
N TRP A 109 9.77 5.48 -20.13
CA TRP A 109 10.93 5.86 -20.94
C TRP A 109 11.60 4.64 -21.59
N ASN A 110 11.74 3.53 -20.87
CA ASN A 110 12.33 2.31 -21.41
C ASN A 110 11.54 1.73 -22.59
N LYS A 111 10.22 1.95 -22.62
CA LYS A 111 9.36 1.54 -23.75
C LYS A 111 9.36 2.56 -24.90
N ASN A 112 9.55 3.84 -24.61
CA ASN A 112 9.68 4.90 -25.63
C ASN A 112 10.61 6.01 -25.13
N ASN A 113 11.87 5.97 -25.55
CA ASN A 113 12.93 6.90 -25.12
C ASN A 113 12.86 8.29 -25.77
N ASN A 114 11.89 8.52 -26.67
CA ASN A 114 11.63 9.82 -27.28
C ASN A 114 10.61 10.66 -26.50
N LEU A 115 9.97 10.08 -25.49
CA LEU A 115 9.00 10.82 -24.68
C LEU A 115 9.67 11.90 -23.85
N LYS A 116 8.94 12.99 -23.68
CA LYS A 116 9.16 13.97 -22.62
C LYS A 116 8.24 13.69 -21.46
N PHE A 117 8.61 14.19 -20.29
CA PHE A 117 7.82 13.91 -19.08
C PHE A 117 7.49 15.20 -18.31
N ILE A 118 6.34 15.14 -17.62
CA ILE A 118 6.02 16.02 -16.50
C ILE A 118 5.94 15.10 -15.28
N CYS A 119 6.83 15.32 -14.30
CA CYS A 119 6.86 14.52 -13.09
C CYS A 119 6.40 15.41 -11.93
N LYS A 120 5.24 15.14 -11.34
CA LYS A 120 4.73 15.86 -10.18
C LYS A 120 5.06 15.09 -8.91
N GLU A 121 5.58 15.81 -7.90
CA GLU A 121 5.99 15.19 -6.63
C GLU A 121 5.83 16.17 -5.46
N TYR A 122 5.32 15.67 -4.36
CA TYR A 122 5.08 16.44 -3.14
C TYR A 122 6.27 16.44 -2.17
N ASP A 123 7.00 15.31 -2.06
CA ASP A 123 8.11 15.20 -1.12
C ASP A 123 9.39 15.82 -1.70
N SER A 124 9.77 17.01 -1.17
CA SER A 124 10.99 17.71 -1.58
C SER A 124 12.26 16.88 -1.45
N ARG A 125 12.28 15.87 -0.54
CA ARG A 125 13.46 15.03 -0.29
C ARG A 125 13.71 14.02 -1.40
N VAL A 126 12.66 13.54 -2.10
CA VAL A 126 12.82 12.59 -3.21
C VAL A 126 13.16 13.28 -4.53
N ILE A 127 12.88 14.56 -4.67
CA ILE A 127 13.10 15.32 -5.91
C ILE A 127 14.56 15.24 -6.43
N PRO A 128 15.62 15.39 -5.62
CA PRO A 128 16.98 15.22 -6.11
C PRO A 128 17.25 13.81 -6.68
N PHE A 129 16.69 12.78 -6.10
CA PHE A 129 16.80 11.40 -6.61
C PHE A 129 16.05 11.21 -7.93
N LEU A 130 14.88 11.82 -8.07
CA LEU A 130 14.14 11.86 -9.33
C LEU A 130 14.93 12.60 -10.41
N LEU A 131 15.42 13.81 -10.13
CA LEU A 131 16.23 14.61 -11.06
C LEU A 131 17.47 13.84 -11.52
N PHE A 132 18.15 13.14 -10.60
CA PHE A 132 19.29 12.29 -10.95
C PHE A 132 18.90 11.13 -11.86
N ASN A 133 17.80 10.45 -11.57
CA ASN A 133 17.25 9.39 -12.43
C ASN A 133 16.95 9.88 -13.84
N LEU A 134 16.42 11.09 -13.98
CA LEU A 134 16.16 11.72 -15.28
C LEU A 134 17.44 12.15 -16.00
N ALA A 135 18.37 12.79 -15.27
CA ALA A 135 19.62 13.30 -15.83
C ALA A 135 20.49 12.17 -16.41
N ILE A 136 20.66 11.08 -15.66
CA ILE A 136 21.52 9.95 -16.06
C ILE A 136 20.98 9.20 -17.29
N ARG A 137 19.64 9.22 -17.50
CA ARG A 137 18.95 8.61 -18.65
C ARG A 137 18.79 9.56 -19.82
N ASN A 138 19.32 10.78 -19.70
CA ASN A 138 19.18 11.81 -20.72
C ASN A 138 17.71 12.10 -21.07
N ILE A 139 16.82 12.19 -20.08
CA ILE A 139 15.39 12.40 -20.26
C ILE A 139 15.08 13.90 -20.27
N ASP A 140 14.30 14.37 -21.24
CA ASP A 140 13.75 15.72 -21.29
C ASP A 140 12.47 15.77 -20.45
N ALA A 141 12.50 16.44 -19.29
CA ALA A 141 11.36 16.46 -18.38
C ALA A 141 11.25 17.77 -17.59
N GLU A 142 10.04 18.05 -17.13
CA GLU A 142 9.75 19.04 -16.09
C GLU A 142 9.40 18.31 -14.80
N VAL A 143 10.11 18.60 -13.72
CA VAL A 143 9.82 18.11 -12.38
C VAL A 143 9.15 19.22 -11.60
N VAL A 144 7.90 19.01 -11.25
CA VAL A 144 7.07 20.00 -10.55
C VAL A 144 6.94 19.56 -9.09
N HIS A 145 7.62 20.28 -8.20
CA HIS A 145 7.42 20.15 -6.77
C HIS A 145 6.10 20.85 -6.41
N CYS A 146 5.08 20.08 -6.08
CA CYS A 146 3.73 20.61 -5.88
C CYS A 146 2.89 19.73 -4.96
N ASP A 147 1.83 20.32 -4.41
CA ASP A 147 0.70 19.59 -3.89
C ASP A 147 -0.38 19.47 -5.00
N VAL A 148 -0.52 18.26 -5.54
CA VAL A 148 -1.50 17.95 -6.60
C VAL A 148 -2.93 18.14 -6.13
N LEU A 149 -3.21 17.83 -4.85
CA LEU A 149 -4.55 17.90 -4.28
C LEU A 149 -4.96 19.34 -3.99
N ALA A 150 -4.04 20.15 -3.43
CA ALA A 150 -4.25 21.58 -3.20
C ALA A 150 -4.15 22.42 -4.49
N ASP A 151 -3.60 21.85 -5.58
CA ASP A 151 -3.28 22.57 -6.83
C ASP A 151 -2.26 23.71 -6.60
N GLU A 152 -1.28 23.43 -5.75
CA GLU A 152 -0.24 24.40 -5.36
C GLU A 152 1.14 23.97 -5.88
N THR A 153 1.81 24.85 -6.61
CA THR A 153 3.18 24.62 -7.12
C THR A 153 4.18 25.38 -6.27
N PHE A 154 5.18 24.67 -5.72
CA PHE A 154 6.25 25.27 -4.91
C PHE A 154 7.46 25.61 -5.75
N LYS A 155 7.92 24.68 -6.61
CA LYS A 155 9.09 24.85 -7.47
C LYS A 155 8.97 24.00 -8.74
N VAL A 156 9.66 24.44 -9.79
CA VAL A 156 9.74 23.68 -11.05
C VAL A 156 11.21 23.54 -11.46
N TYR A 157 11.59 22.33 -11.81
CA TYR A 157 12.89 22.01 -12.38
C TYR A 157 12.72 21.50 -13.79
N ARG A 158 13.75 21.72 -14.62
CA ARG A 158 13.82 21.18 -15.97
C ARG A 158 15.04 20.31 -16.12
N THR A 159 14.86 19.08 -16.62
CA THR A 159 15.94 18.30 -17.19
C THR A 159 15.90 18.47 -18.71
N LYS A 160 16.99 18.93 -19.31
CA LYS A 160 17.08 19.15 -20.76
C LYS A 160 18.04 18.16 -21.37
N LYS A 161 17.59 17.44 -22.38
CA LYS A 161 18.39 16.45 -23.10
C LYS A 161 19.70 17.07 -23.63
N GLY A 162 20.83 16.48 -23.30
CA GLY A 162 22.15 16.79 -23.78
C GLY A 162 22.71 15.68 -24.69
N ASP A 163 24.03 15.68 -24.92
CA ASP A 163 24.69 14.68 -25.76
C ASP A 163 24.61 13.28 -25.14
N ARG A 164 24.92 13.18 -23.85
CA ARG A 164 24.93 11.89 -23.13
C ARG A 164 24.03 11.89 -21.90
N PHE A 165 24.00 13.00 -21.17
CA PHE A 165 23.23 13.20 -19.96
C PHE A 165 22.41 14.47 -20.05
N ALA A 166 21.28 14.54 -19.37
CA ALA A 166 20.53 15.78 -19.31
C ALA A 166 21.15 16.77 -18.32
N THR A 167 21.06 18.04 -18.64
CA THR A 167 21.35 19.14 -17.69
C THR A 167 20.13 19.39 -16.81
N VAL A 168 20.35 19.94 -15.61
CA VAL A 168 19.30 20.22 -14.63
C VAL A 168 19.30 21.70 -14.27
N ALA A 169 18.13 22.34 -14.32
CA ALA A 169 17.99 23.75 -13.93
C ALA A 169 16.65 23.98 -13.21
N GLU A 170 16.61 24.94 -12.29
CA GLU A 170 15.36 25.47 -11.74
C GLU A 170 14.76 26.46 -12.73
N ILE A 171 13.43 26.36 -12.99
CA ILE A 171 12.71 27.25 -13.92
C ILE A 171 11.50 27.87 -13.23
N GLY A 172 10.93 28.94 -13.80
CA GLY A 172 9.86 29.70 -13.16
C GLY A 172 8.48 29.00 -13.20
N LYS A 173 8.20 28.23 -14.27
CA LYS A 173 6.90 27.55 -14.47
C LYS A 173 7.03 26.35 -15.39
N SER A 174 6.07 25.45 -15.29
CA SER A 174 5.89 24.33 -16.24
C SER A 174 5.28 24.86 -17.55
N GLU A 175 5.78 24.36 -18.68
CA GLU A 175 5.36 24.72 -20.04
C GLU A 175 4.76 23.54 -20.79
N PHE A 176 5.02 22.31 -20.35
CA PHE A 176 4.55 21.11 -21.02
C PHE A 176 3.05 20.86 -20.80
N LYS A 177 2.42 20.21 -21.78
CA LYS A 177 1.04 19.72 -21.69
C LYS A 177 1.02 18.26 -22.03
N ALA A 178 0.51 17.45 -21.11
CA ALA A 178 0.54 16.00 -21.22
C ALA A 178 -0.46 15.44 -22.26
N ASP A 179 -0.02 14.42 -22.95
CA ASP A 179 -0.85 13.63 -23.84
C ASP A 179 -1.46 12.44 -23.07
N VAL A 180 -0.64 11.78 -22.25
CA VAL A 180 -1.01 10.61 -21.44
C VAL A 180 -0.56 10.77 -20.00
N CYS A 181 -1.11 9.96 -19.09
CA CYS A 181 -0.71 9.92 -17.68
C CYS A 181 -0.46 8.50 -17.20
N ILE A 182 0.52 8.39 -16.32
CA ILE A 182 0.79 7.24 -15.48
C ILE A 182 0.77 7.71 -14.03
N SER A 183 0.29 6.88 -13.10
CA SER A 183 0.33 7.24 -11.68
C SER A 183 0.17 6.06 -10.75
N ASN A 184 0.90 6.10 -9.64
CA ASN A 184 0.67 5.32 -8.45
C ASN A 184 0.53 6.28 -7.26
N PRO A 185 -0.66 6.89 -7.07
CA PRO A 185 -0.86 7.87 -6.00
C PRO A 185 -0.88 7.22 -4.61
N PRO A 186 -0.72 7.98 -3.53
CA PRO A 186 -0.92 7.48 -2.16
C PRO A 186 -2.33 6.93 -1.98
N TYR A 187 -2.45 5.69 -1.39
CA TYR A 187 -3.74 5.01 -1.27
C TYR A 187 -4.54 5.47 -0.07
N ASN A 188 -5.86 5.70 -0.29
CA ASN A 188 -6.82 6.03 0.75
C ASN A 188 -6.39 7.23 1.62
N MET A 189 -5.65 8.14 1.06
CA MET A 189 -5.15 9.33 1.74
C MET A 189 -6.32 10.28 2.04
N LYS A 190 -6.36 10.82 3.25
CA LYS A 190 -7.23 11.96 3.58
C LYS A 190 -6.67 13.22 2.94
N TRP A 191 -7.53 14.13 2.56
CA TRP A 191 -7.13 15.39 1.95
C TRP A 191 -8.08 16.52 2.35
N GLU A 192 -7.59 17.75 2.28
CA GLU A 192 -8.39 18.94 2.47
C GLU A 192 -8.90 19.43 1.13
N GLN A 193 -10.21 19.60 1.01
CA GLN A 193 -10.79 20.12 -0.22
C GLN A 193 -10.44 21.60 -0.35
N PRO A 194 -9.95 22.08 -1.51
CA PRO A 194 -9.74 23.50 -1.76
C PRO A 194 -11.02 24.31 -1.52
N VAL A 195 -10.91 25.53 -0.99
CA VAL A 195 -12.05 26.37 -0.59
C VAL A 195 -13.09 26.57 -1.72
N PHE A 196 -12.66 26.56 -2.97
CA PHE A 196 -13.53 26.66 -4.15
C PHE A 196 -13.38 25.45 -5.08
N ALA A 197 -13.30 24.24 -4.49
CA ALA A 197 -13.11 23.01 -5.27
C ALA A 197 -14.14 22.85 -6.42
N GLN A 198 -15.41 23.23 -6.18
CA GLN A 198 -16.47 23.18 -7.19
C GLN A 198 -16.24 24.08 -8.41
N LEU A 199 -15.39 25.09 -8.30
CA LEU A 199 -15.04 25.99 -9.41
C LEU A 199 -13.82 25.51 -10.19
N GLN A 200 -13.10 24.51 -9.69
CA GLN A 200 -11.96 23.94 -10.40
C GLN A 200 -12.44 23.05 -11.56
N ASN A 201 -11.84 23.21 -12.73
CA ASN A 201 -12.23 22.46 -13.93
C ASN A 201 -12.24 20.94 -13.72
N ARG A 202 -11.30 20.41 -12.90
CA ARG A 202 -11.18 18.98 -12.60
C ARG A 202 -12.40 18.40 -11.88
N PHE A 203 -13.22 19.21 -11.22
CA PHE A 203 -14.41 18.77 -10.49
C PHE A 203 -15.71 19.36 -11.06
N SER A 204 -15.64 20.19 -12.09
CA SER A 204 -16.79 20.94 -12.61
C SER A 204 -17.91 20.08 -13.21
N GLN A 205 -17.62 18.82 -13.55
CA GLN A 205 -18.58 17.94 -14.25
C GLN A 205 -19.04 16.75 -13.40
N CYS A 206 -18.56 16.60 -12.19
CA CYS A 206 -18.94 15.50 -11.31
C CYS A 206 -18.86 15.93 -9.83
N GLU A 207 -19.21 15.02 -8.92
CA GLU A 207 -19.06 15.23 -7.48
C GLU A 207 -17.60 15.44 -7.08
N ILE A 208 -17.38 16.27 -6.05
CA ILE A 208 -16.06 16.43 -5.44
C ILE A 208 -15.79 15.19 -4.59
N PRO A 209 -14.62 14.54 -4.73
CA PRO A 209 -14.24 13.39 -3.93
C PRO A 209 -14.30 13.69 -2.43
N PRO A 210 -14.65 12.69 -1.57
CA PRO A 210 -14.75 12.92 -0.13
C PRO A 210 -13.39 13.22 0.49
N GLU A 211 -13.33 14.06 1.52
CA GLU A 211 -12.10 14.39 2.26
C GLU A 211 -11.43 13.17 2.89
N SER A 212 -12.22 12.13 3.16
CA SER A 212 -11.72 10.88 3.74
C SER A 212 -10.90 10.03 2.77
N ASN A 213 -10.98 10.30 1.44
CA ASN A 213 -10.30 9.49 0.43
C ASN A 213 -10.03 10.29 -0.85
N ALA A 214 -8.75 10.51 -1.15
CA ALA A 214 -8.28 11.28 -2.31
C ALA A 214 -8.17 10.47 -3.61
N ASN A 215 -8.41 9.15 -3.63
CA ASN A 215 -8.17 8.32 -4.81
C ASN A 215 -8.77 8.91 -6.09
N TYR A 216 -10.04 9.31 -6.05
CA TYR A 216 -10.69 9.94 -7.20
C TYR A 216 -10.24 11.37 -7.46
N ALA A 217 -9.70 12.10 -6.46
CA ALA A 217 -9.16 13.43 -6.68
C ALA A 217 -7.92 13.36 -7.58
N PHE A 218 -7.03 12.39 -7.38
CA PHE A 218 -5.91 12.14 -8.29
C PHE A 218 -6.37 11.75 -9.70
N VAL A 219 -7.35 10.85 -9.82
CA VAL A 219 -7.90 10.44 -11.12
C VAL A 219 -8.46 11.62 -11.89
N LEU A 220 -9.34 12.42 -11.26
CA LEU A 220 -9.98 13.56 -11.92
C LEU A 220 -8.98 14.66 -12.27
N THR A 221 -7.95 14.88 -11.43
CA THR A 221 -6.85 15.81 -11.73
C THR A 221 -6.09 15.38 -12.99
N ALA A 222 -5.69 14.12 -13.07
CA ALA A 222 -5.01 13.62 -14.25
C ALA A 222 -5.86 13.73 -15.52
N LEU A 223 -7.13 13.31 -15.45
CA LEU A 223 -8.04 13.41 -16.58
C LEU A 223 -8.26 14.84 -17.07
N ASN A 224 -8.19 15.83 -16.18
CA ASN A 224 -8.24 17.25 -16.54
C ASN A 224 -6.96 17.72 -17.25
N GLU A 225 -5.80 17.13 -16.97
CA GLU A 225 -4.50 17.58 -17.46
C GLU A 225 -4.03 16.90 -18.76
N ILE A 226 -4.67 15.79 -19.15
CA ILE A 226 -4.25 15.00 -20.30
C ILE A 226 -5.22 15.08 -21.48
N LYS A 227 -4.71 14.72 -22.67
CA LYS A 227 -5.51 14.68 -23.88
C LYS A 227 -6.18 13.32 -24.15
N SER A 228 -5.54 12.19 -23.75
CA SER A 228 -5.96 10.85 -24.18
C SER A 228 -6.08 9.84 -23.05
N LYS A 229 -5.01 9.13 -22.71
CA LYS A 229 -5.05 7.98 -21.79
C LYS A 229 -4.39 8.25 -20.43
N ALA A 230 -4.94 7.65 -19.37
CA ALA A 230 -4.33 7.60 -18.05
C ALA A 230 -4.40 6.19 -17.49
N SER A 231 -3.28 5.65 -16.98
CA SER A 231 -3.25 4.37 -16.30
C SER A 231 -2.80 4.54 -14.86
N PHE A 232 -3.61 4.06 -13.93
CA PHE A 232 -3.43 4.19 -12.49
C PHE A 232 -3.29 2.83 -11.82
N ILE A 233 -2.40 2.75 -10.82
CA ILE A 233 -2.42 1.69 -9.83
C ILE A 233 -3.23 2.21 -8.64
N LEU A 234 -4.31 1.52 -8.26
CA LEU A 234 -5.24 1.95 -7.23
C LEU A 234 -5.64 0.79 -6.32
N PRO A 235 -6.07 1.04 -5.08
CA PRO A 235 -6.58 -0.02 -4.22
C PRO A 235 -7.92 -0.55 -4.73
N ASN A 236 -8.15 -1.87 -4.61
CA ASN A 236 -9.38 -2.52 -5.11
C ASN A 236 -10.67 -1.93 -4.53
N GLY A 237 -10.61 -1.30 -3.35
CA GLY A 237 -11.75 -0.65 -2.72
C GLY A 237 -12.43 0.43 -3.59
N ILE A 238 -11.69 1.04 -4.53
CA ILE A 238 -12.24 2.04 -5.46
C ILE A 238 -13.31 1.45 -6.38
N LEU A 239 -13.24 0.13 -6.68
CA LEU A 239 -14.14 -0.54 -7.61
C LEU A 239 -15.54 -0.76 -7.02
N SER A 240 -15.66 -0.91 -5.69
CA SER A 240 -16.89 -1.29 -4.99
C SER A 240 -17.23 -0.40 -3.80
N THR A 241 -16.82 0.85 -3.83
CA THR A 241 -17.06 1.81 -2.74
C THR A 241 -18.54 2.00 -2.43
N ASP A 242 -18.88 2.14 -1.13
CA ASP A 242 -20.21 2.49 -0.65
C ASP A 242 -20.40 4.00 -0.40
N ASN A 243 -19.33 4.79 -0.51
CA ASN A 243 -19.42 6.24 -0.37
C ASN A 243 -20.25 6.87 -1.51
N LYS A 244 -21.26 7.68 -1.14
CA LYS A 244 -22.19 8.27 -2.10
C LYS A 244 -21.52 9.16 -3.14
N LYS A 245 -20.54 9.99 -2.73
CA LYS A 245 -19.81 10.88 -3.65
C LYS A 245 -18.95 10.08 -4.61
N GLU A 246 -18.23 9.07 -4.14
CA GLU A 246 -17.42 8.20 -4.99
C GLU A 246 -18.28 7.39 -5.96
N LYS A 247 -19.47 6.92 -5.54
CA LYS A 247 -20.45 6.28 -6.45
C LYS A 247 -20.88 7.22 -7.58
N GLN A 248 -21.13 8.49 -7.31
CA GLN A 248 -21.49 9.46 -8.35
C GLN A 248 -20.33 9.74 -9.31
N ILE A 249 -19.10 9.85 -8.81
CA ILE A 249 -17.92 10.00 -9.66
C ILE A 249 -17.72 8.76 -10.55
N LYS A 250 -17.85 7.58 -9.98
CA LYS A 250 -17.76 6.31 -10.71
C LYS A 250 -18.83 6.23 -11.80
N LYS A 251 -20.08 6.59 -11.47
CA LYS A 251 -21.17 6.69 -12.43
C LYS A 251 -20.81 7.64 -13.58
N TYR A 252 -20.34 8.85 -13.27
CA TYR A 252 -19.88 9.82 -14.26
C TYR A 252 -18.81 9.24 -15.19
N LEU A 253 -17.75 8.61 -14.65
CA LEU A 253 -16.67 8.04 -15.45
C LEU A 253 -17.14 6.92 -16.39
N VAL A 254 -18.10 6.10 -15.96
CA VAL A 254 -18.73 5.05 -16.77
C VAL A 254 -19.60 5.66 -17.86
N GLU A 255 -20.48 6.62 -17.54
CA GLU A 255 -21.40 7.25 -18.48
C GLU A 255 -20.69 8.09 -19.54
N MET A 256 -19.56 8.71 -19.18
CA MET A 256 -18.68 9.40 -20.11
C MET A 256 -17.85 8.44 -20.96
N ASN A 257 -17.98 7.14 -20.74
CA ASN A 257 -17.24 6.09 -21.45
C ASN A 257 -15.71 6.24 -21.34
N PHE A 258 -15.21 6.73 -20.20
CA PHE A 258 -13.78 6.96 -20.01
C PHE A 258 -13.00 5.72 -19.58
N ILE A 259 -13.64 4.72 -18.95
CA ILE A 259 -12.94 3.54 -18.46
C ILE A 259 -12.69 2.57 -19.62
N GLU A 260 -11.42 2.32 -19.95
CA GLU A 260 -11.01 1.38 -21.00
C GLU A 260 -10.86 -0.04 -20.45
N SER A 261 -10.08 -0.21 -19.37
CA SER A 261 -9.84 -1.52 -18.79
C SER A 261 -9.66 -1.44 -17.27
N ILE A 262 -9.99 -2.56 -16.60
CA ILE A 262 -9.81 -2.76 -15.17
C ILE A 262 -9.17 -4.13 -14.97
N ILE A 263 -7.98 -4.14 -14.36
CA ILE A 263 -7.17 -5.33 -14.16
C ILE A 263 -6.97 -5.55 -12.68
N LEU A 264 -7.50 -6.63 -12.12
CA LEU A 264 -7.17 -7.05 -10.74
C LEU A 264 -5.77 -7.64 -10.70
N CYS A 265 -4.91 -7.06 -9.87
CA CYS A 265 -3.55 -7.53 -9.72
C CYS A 265 -3.45 -8.66 -8.69
N PRO A 266 -2.41 -9.52 -8.78
CA PRO A 266 -2.05 -10.45 -7.72
C PRO A 266 -1.80 -9.72 -6.40
N ASP A 267 -2.08 -10.38 -5.28
CA ASP A 267 -1.66 -9.89 -3.96
C ASP A 267 -0.13 -9.97 -3.78
N LYS A 268 0.42 -9.30 -2.78
CA LYS A 268 1.85 -9.35 -2.42
C LYS A 268 2.82 -8.95 -3.55
N MET A 269 2.40 -8.06 -4.45
CA MET A 269 3.29 -7.48 -5.46
C MET A 269 4.19 -6.39 -4.89
N PHE A 270 3.69 -5.63 -3.93
CA PHE A 270 4.47 -4.59 -3.25
C PHE A 270 5.33 -5.18 -2.12
N GLU A 271 6.44 -4.51 -1.83
CA GLU A 271 7.35 -4.97 -0.77
C GLU A 271 6.78 -4.80 0.63
N VAL A 272 5.97 -3.77 0.85
CA VAL A 272 5.53 -3.33 2.18
C VAL A 272 4.04 -3.46 2.39
N THR A 273 3.23 -2.95 1.47
CA THR A 273 1.78 -3.02 1.61
C THR A 273 1.23 -4.38 1.18
N SER A 274 0.23 -4.84 1.93
CA SER A 274 -0.60 -6.00 1.55
C SER A 274 -1.92 -5.58 0.93
N ILE A 275 -2.13 -4.29 0.66
CA ILE A 275 -3.38 -3.77 0.08
C ILE A 275 -3.54 -4.36 -1.34
N PRO A 276 -4.65 -5.05 -1.61
CA PRO A 276 -4.95 -5.54 -2.95
C PRO A 276 -5.14 -4.36 -3.91
N THR A 277 -4.47 -4.43 -5.06
CA THR A 277 -4.49 -3.35 -6.05
C THR A 277 -5.06 -3.78 -7.39
N CYS A 278 -5.51 -2.80 -8.15
CA CYS A 278 -5.90 -2.94 -9.54
C CYS A 278 -5.21 -1.89 -10.40
N ILE A 279 -5.10 -2.16 -11.69
CA ILE A 279 -4.75 -1.15 -12.68
C ILE A 279 -6.03 -0.74 -13.38
N ILE A 280 -6.31 0.57 -13.40
CA ILE A 280 -7.44 1.14 -14.16
C ILE A 280 -6.85 2.01 -15.25
N THR A 281 -7.23 1.73 -16.50
CA THR A 281 -6.89 2.57 -17.64
C THR A 281 -8.11 3.35 -18.07
N PHE A 282 -7.97 4.66 -18.10
CA PHE A 282 -8.93 5.61 -18.62
C PHE A 282 -8.51 6.05 -20.03
N ASN A 283 -9.46 6.19 -20.93
CA ASN A 283 -9.25 6.66 -22.30
C ASN A 283 -10.36 7.63 -22.70
N LYS A 284 -10.00 8.90 -22.86
CA LYS A 284 -10.96 9.97 -23.27
C LYS A 284 -11.39 9.85 -24.72
N ASN A 285 -10.62 9.12 -25.54
CA ASN A 285 -10.83 8.97 -26.98
C ASN A 285 -11.35 7.57 -27.34
N LYS A 286 -11.88 6.82 -26.35
CA LYS A 286 -12.40 5.46 -26.55
C LYS A 286 -13.56 5.43 -27.55
N GLN A 287 -13.48 4.54 -28.55
CA GLN A 287 -14.45 4.46 -29.65
C GLN A 287 -15.54 3.39 -29.44
N HIS A 288 -15.38 2.52 -28.46
CA HIS A 288 -16.32 1.44 -28.14
C HIS A 288 -16.95 1.63 -26.75
N SER A 289 -18.11 1.01 -26.51
CA SER A 289 -18.90 1.17 -25.28
C SER A 289 -18.78 -0.04 -24.35
N THR A 290 -17.59 -0.68 -24.31
CA THR A 290 -17.28 -1.78 -23.40
C THR A 290 -16.15 -1.40 -22.48
N VAL A 291 -16.06 -2.06 -21.32
CA VAL A 291 -14.95 -1.99 -20.39
C VAL A 291 -14.33 -3.38 -20.31
N GLU A 292 -13.01 -3.45 -20.51
CA GLU A 292 -12.30 -4.72 -20.50
C GLU A 292 -11.94 -5.11 -19.05
N MET A 293 -12.63 -6.10 -18.52
CA MET A 293 -12.46 -6.61 -17.16
C MET A 293 -11.50 -7.79 -17.16
N ILE A 294 -10.42 -7.71 -16.39
CA ILE A 294 -9.34 -8.72 -16.39
C ILE A 294 -8.99 -9.11 -14.96
N ASP A 295 -8.79 -10.39 -14.70
CA ASP A 295 -8.40 -10.92 -13.41
C ASP A 295 -7.06 -11.66 -13.49
N LEU A 296 -6.00 -11.03 -12.95
CA LEU A 296 -4.66 -11.61 -12.87
C LEU A 296 -4.33 -12.20 -11.49
N ARG A 297 -5.28 -12.24 -10.56
CA ARG A 297 -5.00 -12.68 -9.19
C ARG A 297 -4.41 -14.08 -9.08
N GLN A 298 -4.71 -14.95 -10.05
CA GLN A 298 -4.16 -16.30 -10.16
C GLN A 298 -3.14 -16.47 -11.30
N LYS A 299 -2.80 -15.38 -12.02
CA LYS A 299 -1.86 -15.38 -13.14
C LYS A 299 -0.64 -14.53 -12.77
N TYR A 300 0.37 -15.17 -12.19
CA TYR A 300 1.60 -14.51 -11.74
C TYR A 300 2.75 -15.51 -11.69
N GLU A 301 3.96 -15.00 -11.63
CA GLU A 301 5.15 -15.77 -11.28
C GLU A 301 5.66 -15.35 -9.91
N ILE A 302 6.42 -16.23 -9.25
CA ILE A 302 7.03 -15.96 -7.94
C ILE A 302 8.51 -15.64 -8.16
N GLU A 303 8.92 -14.48 -7.69
CA GLU A 303 10.30 -14.04 -7.64
C GLU A 303 10.80 -14.04 -6.19
N GLN A 304 11.94 -14.68 -5.95
CA GLN A 304 12.62 -14.60 -4.65
C GLN A 304 13.48 -13.34 -4.62
N ARG A 305 13.22 -12.47 -3.66
CA ARG A 305 13.98 -11.23 -3.45
C ARG A 305 14.62 -11.21 -2.07
N MET A 306 15.84 -10.69 -2.00
CA MET A 306 16.46 -10.39 -0.72
C MET A 306 16.02 -8.99 -0.28
N GLN A 307 15.36 -8.89 0.86
CA GLN A 307 14.86 -7.64 1.42
C GLN A 307 15.59 -7.30 2.72
N ASN A 308 16.00 -6.03 2.85
CA ASN A 308 16.55 -5.51 4.10
C ASN A 308 15.42 -4.96 4.99
N GLY A 309 15.61 -5.03 6.32
CA GLY A 309 14.73 -4.35 7.27
C GLY A 309 14.75 -2.83 7.06
N GLN A 310 13.75 -2.13 7.58
CA GLN A 310 13.66 -0.66 7.46
C GLN A 310 14.69 0.02 8.38
N TYR A 311 15.43 1.00 7.85
CA TYR A 311 16.35 1.83 8.62
C TYR A 311 15.61 2.66 9.70
N GLY A 312 16.14 2.68 10.93
CA GLY A 312 15.57 3.46 12.03
C GLY A 312 14.29 2.90 12.65
N GLY A 313 13.79 1.74 12.22
CA GLY A 313 12.64 1.08 12.84
C GLY A 313 12.96 0.44 14.19
N ALA A 314 11.96 0.27 15.06
CA ALA A 314 12.11 -0.37 16.39
C ALA A 314 12.66 -1.83 16.31
N SER A 315 12.54 -2.48 15.18
CA SER A 315 13.10 -3.79 14.87
C SER A 315 14.33 -3.71 13.96
N HIS A 316 15.15 -2.69 14.13
CA HIS A 316 16.35 -2.47 13.33
C HIS A 316 17.33 -3.63 13.49
N THR A 317 17.05 -4.69 12.78
CA THR A 317 18.00 -5.78 12.58
C THR A 317 18.58 -5.62 11.19
N ASN A 318 19.91 -5.50 11.06
CA ASN A 318 20.64 -5.60 9.79
C ASN A 318 20.43 -6.97 9.11
N ARG A 319 19.26 -7.57 9.28
CA ARG A 319 18.94 -8.89 8.74
C ARG A 319 18.37 -8.73 7.34
N THR A 320 19.06 -9.34 6.42
CA THR A 320 18.53 -9.61 5.08
C THR A 320 17.72 -10.90 5.14
N TYR A 321 16.52 -10.90 4.61
CA TYR A 321 15.66 -12.09 4.53
C TYR A 321 15.12 -12.28 3.12
N ALA A 322 14.95 -13.53 2.74
CA ALA A 322 14.32 -13.88 1.49
C ALA A 322 12.81 -13.64 1.57
N LYS A 323 12.25 -12.96 0.60
CA LYS A 323 10.82 -12.69 0.47
C LYS A 323 10.33 -13.14 -0.90
N GLU A 324 9.23 -13.86 -0.90
CA GLU A 324 8.50 -14.18 -2.12
C GLU A 324 7.64 -12.99 -2.54
N VAL A 325 7.83 -12.54 -3.76
CA VAL A 325 7.07 -11.45 -4.38
C VAL A 325 6.42 -11.99 -5.64
N LYS A 326 5.13 -11.72 -5.81
CA LYS A 326 4.43 -12.04 -7.05
C LYS A 326 4.73 -10.98 -8.10
N ILE A 327 4.98 -11.40 -9.31
CA ILE A 327 5.24 -10.52 -10.44
C ILE A 327 4.31 -10.84 -11.61
N ILE A 328 3.99 -9.82 -12.40
CA ILE A 328 3.38 -9.96 -13.71
C ILE A 328 4.51 -9.86 -14.72
N THR A 329 4.68 -10.89 -15.53
CA THR A 329 5.74 -10.94 -16.55
C THR A 329 5.40 -10.10 -17.77
N GLU A 330 6.41 -9.76 -18.58
CA GLU A 330 6.17 -9.02 -19.83
C GLU A 330 5.26 -9.80 -20.79
N SER A 331 5.38 -11.12 -20.85
CA SER A 331 4.49 -11.96 -21.68
C SER A 331 3.04 -11.91 -21.22
N GLN A 332 2.79 -11.88 -19.90
CA GLN A 332 1.45 -11.71 -19.34
C GLN A 332 0.89 -10.31 -19.64
N VAL A 333 1.73 -9.28 -19.62
CA VAL A 333 1.32 -7.92 -20.03
C VAL A 333 0.94 -7.89 -21.51
N GLN A 334 1.69 -8.56 -22.38
CA GLN A 334 1.36 -8.64 -23.80
C GLN A 334 0.06 -9.41 -24.06
N ASP A 335 -0.20 -10.50 -23.31
CA ASP A 335 -1.46 -11.21 -23.37
C ASP A 335 -2.64 -10.31 -22.92
N VAL A 336 -2.47 -9.57 -21.83
CA VAL A 336 -3.47 -8.59 -21.37
C VAL A 336 -3.79 -7.55 -22.46
N LEU A 337 -2.77 -6.99 -23.10
CA LEU A 337 -2.97 -6.02 -24.19
C LEU A 337 -3.72 -6.64 -25.37
N LEU A 338 -3.40 -7.88 -25.72
CA LEU A 338 -4.09 -8.62 -26.77
C LEU A 338 -5.58 -8.83 -26.42
N GLN A 339 -5.87 -9.22 -25.14
CA GLN A 339 -7.25 -9.39 -24.68
C GLN A 339 -8.03 -8.05 -24.72
N ILE A 340 -7.40 -6.95 -24.37
CA ILE A 340 -8.00 -5.61 -24.46
C ILE A 340 -8.31 -5.28 -25.91
N GLU A 341 -7.39 -5.46 -26.82
CA GLU A 341 -7.53 -5.18 -28.25
C GLU A 341 -8.64 -6.02 -28.90
N GLN A 342 -8.63 -7.32 -28.61
CA GLN A 342 -9.59 -8.27 -29.16
C GLN A 342 -10.94 -8.25 -28.45
N ARG A 343 -11.08 -7.54 -27.32
CA ARG A 343 -12.23 -7.58 -26.44
C ARG A 343 -12.58 -9.00 -26.02
N GLY A 344 -11.54 -9.67 -25.49
CA GLY A 344 -11.57 -11.08 -25.15
C GLY A 344 -12.66 -11.44 -24.14
N ASN A 345 -13.14 -12.67 -24.28
CA ASN A 345 -14.07 -13.27 -23.32
C ASN A 345 -13.58 -14.69 -22.99
N VAL A 346 -12.81 -14.81 -21.91
CA VAL A 346 -12.21 -16.05 -21.47
C VAL A 346 -12.59 -16.33 -20.03
N ALA A 347 -13.25 -17.46 -19.78
CA ALA A 347 -13.70 -17.86 -18.46
C ALA A 347 -12.52 -17.87 -17.46
N GLY A 348 -12.79 -17.35 -16.25
CA GLY A 348 -11.78 -17.23 -15.20
C GLY A 348 -10.66 -16.23 -15.45
N TYR A 349 -10.73 -15.46 -16.56
CA TYR A 349 -9.65 -14.55 -16.91
C TYR A 349 -10.10 -13.15 -17.32
N CYS A 350 -10.90 -13.03 -18.38
CA CYS A 350 -11.30 -11.72 -18.88
C CYS A 350 -12.69 -11.73 -19.50
N LYS A 351 -13.33 -10.55 -19.49
CA LYS A 351 -14.62 -10.31 -20.16
C LYS A 351 -14.72 -8.86 -20.62
N SER A 352 -15.17 -8.68 -21.86
CA SER A 352 -15.58 -7.38 -22.37
C SER A 352 -17.02 -7.09 -21.94
N VAL A 353 -17.20 -6.10 -21.06
CA VAL A 353 -18.47 -5.82 -20.39
C VAL A 353 -19.05 -4.51 -20.93
N SER A 354 -20.31 -4.55 -21.36
CA SER A 354 -20.98 -3.35 -21.87
C SER A 354 -21.28 -2.34 -20.75
N ILE A 355 -21.33 -1.05 -21.12
CA ILE A 355 -21.73 0.00 -20.17
C ILE A 355 -23.14 -0.27 -19.61
N GLU A 356 -24.05 -0.81 -20.40
CA GLU A 356 -25.41 -1.15 -19.95
C GLU A 356 -25.39 -2.28 -18.90
N GLU A 357 -24.54 -3.29 -19.06
CA GLU A 357 -24.36 -4.33 -18.07
C GLU A 357 -23.80 -3.76 -16.76
N ILE A 358 -22.86 -2.81 -16.83
CA ILE A 358 -22.30 -2.13 -15.65
C ILE A 358 -23.39 -1.28 -14.95
N LYS A 359 -24.21 -0.55 -15.69
CA LYS A 359 -25.35 0.21 -15.13
C LYS A 359 -26.33 -0.70 -14.42
N ASN A 360 -26.71 -1.82 -15.03
CA ASN A 360 -27.62 -2.82 -14.45
C ASN A 360 -27.06 -3.49 -13.20
N ASN A 361 -25.75 -3.45 -13.00
CA ASN A 361 -25.04 -3.92 -11.82
C ASN A 361 -24.66 -2.79 -10.84
N ASP A 362 -25.43 -1.71 -10.80
CA ASP A 362 -25.26 -0.56 -9.88
C ASP A 362 -23.86 0.06 -9.96
N TYR A 363 -23.29 0.13 -11.16
CA TYR A 363 -21.96 0.68 -11.44
C TYR A 363 -20.85 0.02 -10.61
N VAL A 364 -21.00 -1.22 -10.18
CA VAL A 364 -19.90 -2.00 -9.59
C VAL A 364 -18.87 -2.29 -10.67
N LEU A 365 -17.60 -2.01 -10.40
CA LEU A 365 -16.51 -2.14 -11.37
C LEU A 365 -15.57 -3.32 -11.07
N THR A 366 -15.94 -4.20 -10.16
CA THR A 366 -15.11 -5.34 -9.77
C THR A 366 -15.16 -6.44 -10.84
N PRO A 367 -14.04 -6.76 -11.53
CA PRO A 367 -14.01 -7.75 -12.61
C PRO A 367 -14.61 -9.10 -12.26
N SER A 368 -14.36 -9.62 -11.06
CA SER A 368 -14.89 -10.92 -10.62
C SER A 368 -16.41 -10.99 -10.53
N ARG A 369 -17.12 -9.87 -10.67
CA ARG A 369 -18.60 -9.86 -10.76
C ARG A 369 -19.10 -10.19 -12.16
N TYR A 370 -18.26 -10.00 -13.16
CA TYR A 370 -18.63 -10.11 -14.57
C TYR A 370 -18.01 -11.31 -15.27
N ILE A 371 -16.78 -11.67 -14.87
CA ILE A 371 -16.05 -12.80 -15.44
C ILE A 371 -16.72 -14.09 -14.98
N ASP A 372 -17.11 -14.91 -15.93
CA ASP A 372 -17.65 -16.22 -15.67
C ASP A 372 -16.50 -17.14 -15.23
N PHE A 373 -16.58 -17.68 -14.03
CA PHE A 373 -15.67 -18.72 -13.59
C PHE A 373 -16.28 -20.07 -13.97
N ASP A 374 -15.48 -20.95 -14.56
CA ASP A 374 -15.90 -22.33 -14.68
C ASP A 374 -16.23 -22.82 -13.27
N THR A 375 -17.51 -23.03 -13.02
CA THR A 375 -17.95 -23.73 -11.82
C THR A 375 -17.48 -25.18 -11.95
N VAL A 376 -16.20 -25.43 -11.63
CA VAL A 376 -15.83 -26.74 -11.14
C VAL A 376 -16.74 -26.93 -9.93
N GLU A 377 -17.67 -27.87 -9.98
CA GLU A 377 -18.37 -28.31 -8.79
C GLU A 377 -17.28 -28.70 -7.78
N GLU A 378 -16.89 -27.74 -6.95
CA GLU A 378 -16.11 -28.06 -5.77
C GLU A 378 -16.99 -29.00 -4.97
N VAL A 379 -16.60 -30.27 -4.95
CA VAL A 379 -17.19 -31.25 -4.03
C VAL A 379 -16.87 -30.69 -2.64
N HIS A 380 -17.79 -29.87 -2.15
CA HIS A 380 -17.66 -29.31 -0.82
C HIS A 380 -17.56 -30.47 0.16
N ARG A 381 -16.52 -30.45 0.98
CA ARG A 381 -16.43 -31.41 2.11
C ARG A 381 -17.75 -31.37 2.87
N PRO A 382 -18.25 -32.52 3.29
CA PRO A 382 -19.46 -32.56 4.09
C PRO A 382 -19.39 -31.58 5.26
N TYR A 383 -20.43 -30.81 5.49
CA TYR A 383 -20.50 -29.82 6.57
C TYR A 383 -20.09 -30.42 7.93
N VAL A 384 -20.47 -31.67 8.19
CA VAL A 384 -20.10 -32.41 9.41
C VAL A 384 -18.58 -32.51 9.57
N ASP A 385 -17.82 -32.75 8.47
CA ASP A 385 -16.37 -32.89 8.51
C ASP A 385 -15.69 -31.55 8.78
N ILE A 386 -16.25 -30.47 8.21
CA ILE A 386 -15.76 -29.10 8.46
C ILE A 386 -15.98 -28.74 9.94
N VAL A 387 -17.14 -29.01 10.48
CA VAL A 387 -17.47 -28.73 11.89
C VAL A 387 -16.60 -29.58 12.83
N ASN A 388 -16.38 -30.86 12.52
CA ASN A 388 -15.49 -31.72 13.30
C ASN A 388 -14.04 -31.22 13.31
N ASP A 389 -13.50 -30.81 12.15
CA ASP A 389 -12.17 -30.23 12.06
C ASP A 389 -12.08 -28.91 12.84
N LEU A 390 -13.10 -28.06 12.74
CA LEU A 390 -13.16 -26.81 13.49
C LEU A 390 -13.14 -27.06 15.01
N ASN A 391 -13.97 -28.01 15.48
CA ASN A 391 -13.99 -28.39 16.88
C ASN A 391 -12.67 -28.98 17.36
N ARG A 392 -12.00 -29.79 16.53
CA ARG A 392 -10.66 -30.31 16.82
C ARG A 392 -9.64 -29.18 16.96
N VAL A 393 -9.60 -28.24 16.03
CA VAL A 393 -8.67 -27.09 16.08
C VAL A 393 -8.95 -26.19 17.29
N ILE A 394 -10.22 -25.99 17.65
CA ILE A 394 -10.60 -25.25 18.86
C ILE A 394 -10.11 -25.99 20.12
N ALA A 395 -10.27 -27.30 20.20
CA ALA A 395 -9.78 -28.12 21.32
C ALA A 395 -8.26 -28.04 21.45
N GLU A 396 -7.52 -28.22 20.35
CA GLU A 396 -6.07 -28.10 20.30
C GLU A 396 -5.58 -26.69 20.74
N LYS A 397 -6.21 -25.63 20.21
CA LYS A 397 -5.95 -24.25 20.60
C LYS A 397 -6.16 -24.03 22.12
N ASN A 398 -7.25 -24.55 22.67
CA ASN A 398 -7.55 -24.43 24.10
C ASN A 398 -6.54 -25.20 24.95
N THR A 399 -6.13 -26.40 24.53
CA THR A 399 -5.08 -27.17 25.18
C THR A 399 -3.75 -26.42 25.20
N CYS A 400 -3.32 -25.88 24.06
CA CYS A 400 -2.10 -25.08 23.99
C CYS A 400 -2.16 -23.85 24.92
N LYS A 401 -3.30 -23.16 24.96
CA LYS A 401 -3.49 -22.02 25.87
C LYS A 401 -3.37 -22.45 27.35
N LEU A 402 -4.03 -23.53 27.72
CA LEU A 402 -3.94 -24.06 29.08
C LEU A 402 -2.49 -24.41 29.45
N THR A 403 -1.75 -25.07 28.56
CA THR A 403 -0.34 -25.42 28.78
C THR A 403 0.53 -24.19 28.98
N ILE A 404 0.35 -23.15 28.15
CA ILE A 404 1.09 -21.87 28.32
C ILE A 404 0.78 -21.26 29.69
N ASN A 405 -0.49 -21.24 30.07
CA ASN A 405 -0.94 -20.65 31.31
C ASN A 405 -0.42 -21.40 32.54
N GLU A 406 -0.46 -22.74 32.50
CA GLU A 406 0.12 -23.58 33.53
C GLU A 406 1.63 -23.36 33.66
N THR A 407 2.32 -23.21 32.53
CA THR A 407 3.76 -22.93 32.50
C THR A 407 4.08 -21.58 33.16
N ILE A 408 3.31 -20.53 32.81
CA ILE A 408 3.44 -19.21 33.43
C ILE A 408 3.15 -19.30 34.93
N ALA A 409 2.05 -19.91 35.33
CA ALA A 409 1.69 -20.06 36.74
C ALA A 409 2.79 -20.77 37.54
N LYS A 410 3.36 -21.87 37.02
CA LYS A 410 4.46 -22.58 37.62
C LYS A 410 5.74 -21.72 37.74
N SER A 411 6.02 -20.91 36.72
CA SER A 411 7.21 -20.03 36.69
C SER A 411 7.19 -18.96 37.79
N ILE A 412 6.00 -18.59 38.27
CA ILE A 412 5.79 -17.61 39.36
C ILE A 412 5.45 -18.27 40.69
N GLY A 413 5.65 -19.59 40.79
CA GLY A 413 5.57 -20.33 42.05
C GLY A 413 4.16 -20.82 42.44
N PHE A 414 3.23 -20.93 41.50
CA PHE A 414 1.88 -21.48 41.75
C PHE A 414 1.84 -23.01 41.63
N ASP A 415 1.15 -23.65 42.57
CA ASP A 415 0.78 -25.06 42.46
C ASP A 415 -0.51 -25.21 41.62
N VAL A 416 -0.32 -25.58 40.38
CA VAL A 416 -1.41 -25.69 39.36
C VAL A 416 -2.32 -26.90 39.65
N GLU A 417 -1.80 -27.93 40.33
CA GLU A 417 -2.60 -29.16 40.63
C GLU A 417 -3.66 -28.87 41.70
N THR A 418 -3.36 -28.00 42.65
CA THR A 418 -4.34 -27.54 43.65
C THR A 418 -5.48 -26.78 43.01
N LEU A 419 -5.22 -26.05 41.92
CA LEU A 419 -6.22 -25.27 41.17
C LEU A 419 -7.14 -26.10 40.29
N LYS A 420 -6.65 -27.24 39.79
CA LYS A 420 -7.44 -28.14 38.96
C LYS A 420 -8.52 -28.94 39.73
N GLN A 421 -8.33 -29.06 41.05
CA GLN A 421 -9.25 -29.83 41.91
C GLN A 421 -10.49 -29.02 42.33
N ASP A 422 -10.49 -27.69 42.17
CA ASP A 422 -11.60 -26.83 42.54
C ASP A 422 -12.64 -26.73 41.42
N ASN A 423 -13.73 -27.51 41.53
CA ASN A 423 -14.88 -27.46 40.63
C ASN A 423 -15.84 -26.32 41.00
N SER A 424 -15.35 -25.09 41.06
CA SER A 424 -16.18 -23.96 41.47
C SER A 424 -17.05 -23.43 40.34
N THR A 425 -18.35 -23.40 40.60
CA THR A 425 -19.36 -22.58 39.90
C THR A 425 -19.12 -21.10 40.16
N SER A 426 -19.83 -20.18 39.46
CA SER A 426 -19.69 -18.72 39.59
C SER A 426 -19.76 -18.17 41.03
N ASP A 427 -20.41 -18.91 41.92
CA ASP A 427 -20.46 -18.60 43.37
C ASP A 427 -19.13 -18.92 44.08
N GLY A 428 -18.38 -19.90 43.61
CA GLY A 428 -17.05 -20.25 44.10
C GLY A 428 -15.99 -19.20 43.86
N LEU A 429 -16.15 -18.31 42.86
CA LEU A 429 -15.23 -17.24 42.59
C LEU A 429 -15.26 -16.21 43.73
N SER A 430 -16.45 -15.87 44.24
CA SER A 430 -16.64 -14.96 45.37
C SER A 430 -16.05 -15.55 46.65
N GLU A 431 -16.27 -16.85 46.88
CA GLU A 431 -15.76 -17.58 48.04
C GLU A 431 -14.25 -17.79 48.01
N LEU A 432 -13.69 -18.08 46.82
CA LEU A 432 -12.25 -18.18 46.61
C LEU A 432 -11.56 -16.84 46.82
N THR A 433 -12.16 -15.76 46.37
CA THR A 433 -11.65 -14.40 46.53
C THR A 433 -11.71 -13.95 47.99
N GLU A 434 -12.77 -14.32 48.71
CA GLU A 434 -12.87 -14.12 50.17
C GLU A 434 -11.79 -14.89 50.93
N LYS A 435 -11.54 -16.16 50.55
CA LYS A 435 -10.47 -16.99 51.14
C LYS A 435 -9.06 -16.45 50.87
N LEU A 436 -8.80 -16.00 49.66
CA LEU A 436 -7.47 -15.54 49.22
C LEU A 436 -7.12 -14.13 49.68
N CYS A 437 -8.09 -13.23 49.77
CA CYS A 437 -7.86 -11.85 50.10
C CYS A 437 -8.22 -11.51 51.56
N GLY A 438 -8.83 -12.43 52.30
CA GLY A 438 -9.27 -12.20 53.71
C GLY A 438 -10.29 -11.10 53.89
N LYS A 439 -10.86 -10.60 52.78
CA LYS A 439 -11.86 -9.52 52.76
C LYS A 439 -12.91 -9.80 51.70
N LYS A 440 -14.15 -9.49 52.02
CA LYS A 440 -15.24 -9.53 51.05
C LYS A 440 -15.00 -8.52 49.96
N ILE A 441 -14.82 -8.97 48.70
CA ILE A 441 -14.60 -8.06 47.59
C ILE A 441 -15.91 -7.33 47.30
N VAL A 442 -15.92 -6.04 47.56
CA VAL A 442 -16.97 -5.17 47.10
C VAL A 442 -16.63 -4.74 45.69
N LYS A 443 -17.53 -4.99 44.75
CA LYS A 443 -17.39 -4.73 43.30
C LYS A 443 -16.74 -3.38 42.96
N SER A 444 -16.87 -2.38 43.81
CA SER A 444 -16.42 -1.01 43.63
C SER A 444 -14.91 -0.77 43.86
N ASP A 445 -14.23 -1.62 44.60
CA ASP A 445 -12.85 -1.30 45.07
C ASP A 445 -11.76 -1.89 44.19
N TYR A 446 -12.07 -2.96 43.46
CA TYR A 446 -11.11 -3.70 42.65
C TYR A 446 -11.49 -3.91 41.19
N PHE A 447 -12.77 -3.61 40.83
CA PHE A 447 -13.27 -3.85 39.48
C PHE A 447 -13.85 -2.57 38.89
N ARG A 448 -13.40 -2.19 37.71
CA ARG A 448 -14.12 -1.26 36.84
C ARG A 448 -14.47 -2.00 35.56
N THR A 449 -15.75 -2.12 35.28
CA THR A 449 -16.19 -2.49 33.93
C THR A 449 -16.01 -1.28 33.04
N THR A 450 -15.22 -1.41 31.98
CA THR A 450 -15.15 -0.39 30.94
C THR A 450 -16.46 -0.37 30.15
N LYS A 451 -16.72 0.72 29.39
CA LYS A 451 -17.90 0.81 28.51
C LYS A 451 -17.97 -0.30 27.44
N LYS A 452 -16.88 -1.03 27.22
CA LYS A 452 -16.85 -2.26 26.42
C LYS A 452 -17.23 -3.41 27.33
N LYS A 453 -18.34 -4.09 27.02
CA LYS A 453 -18.97 -5.15 27.84
C LYS A 453 -18.06 -6.32 28.24
N ASN A 454 -16.87 -6.44 27.65
CA ASN A 454 -15.98 -7.61 27.77
C ASN A 454 -14.60 -7.29 28.34
N GLU A 455 -14.37 -6.12 28.91
CA GLU A 455 -13.11 -5.75 29.55
C GLU A 455 -13.27 -5.57 31.06
N ILE A 456 -12.44 -6.24 31.85
CA ILE A 456 -12.34 -6.06 33.28
C ILE A 456 -10.95 -5.52 33.61
N VAL A 457 -10.89 -4.33 34.21
CA VAL A 457 -9.65 -3.70 34.62
C VAL A 457 -9.45 -3.92 36.12
N PHE A 458 -8.33 -4.52 36.50
CA PHE A 458 -7.89 -4.63 37.86
C PHE A 458 -6.86 -3.53 38.15
N SER A 459 -7.05 -2.73 39.14
CA SER A 459 -6.03 -1.80 39.65
C SER A 459 -5.52 -2.26 40.98
N ASN A 460 -4.21 -2.45 41.11
CA ASN A 460 -3.56 -2.82 42.36
C ASN A 460 -3.01 -1.57 43.03
N ASN A 461 -3.67 -1.12 44.09
CA ASN A 461 -3.20 -0.02 44.93
C ASN A 461 -2.37 -0.46 46.15
N SER A 462 -2.14 -1.79 46.32
CA SER A 462 -1.32 -2.33 47.39
C SER A 462 -0.36 -3.37 46.86
N LYS A 463 0.86 -3.36 47.35
CA LYS A 463 1.92 -4.34 47.04
C LYS A 463 1.61 -5.76 47.52
N GLU A 464 0.46 -5.99 48.14
CA GLU A 464 0.06 -7.27 48.67
C GLU A 464 -0.78 -8.05 47.65
N ASN A 465 -0.20 -9.12 47.16
CA ASN A 465 -0.83 -10.25 46.47
C ASN A 465 -1.12 -10.12 44.95
N ILE A 466 -0.05 -9.95 44.17
CA ILE A 466 -0.04 -10.39 42.75
C ILE A 466 -0.54 -11.84 42.64
N SER A 467 -0.23 -12.68 43.60
CA SER A 467 -0.68 -14.06 43.72
C SER A 467 -2.19 -14.22 43.72
N SER A 468 -2.91 -13.42 44.48
CA SER A 468 -4.38 -13.51 44.61
C SER A 468 -5.09 -13.02 43.36
N ILE A 469 -4.56 -12.01 42.70
CA ILE A 469 -5.08 -11.51 41.43
C ILE A 469 -4.87 -12.54 40.34
N PHE A 470 -3.71 -13.20 40.32
CA PHE A 470 -3.42 -14.27 39.35
C PHE A 470 -4.33 -15.49 39.52
N MET A 471 -4.66 -15.86 40.77
CA MET A 471 -5.60 -16.95 41.05
C MET A 471 -7.02 -16.62 40.60
N LEU A 472 -7.44 -15.37 40.79
CA LEU A 472 -8.72 -14.89 40.31
C LEU A 472 -8.79 -14.96 38.77
N ILE A 473 -7.74 -14.47 38.11
CA ILE A 473 -7.59 -14.50 36.66
C ILE A 473 -7.57 -15.93 36.14
N PHE A 474 -6.86 -16.84 36.82
CA PHE A 474 -6.78 -18.25 36.42
C PHE A 474 -8.11 -18.97 36.51
N ASN A 475 -8.93 -18.73 37.53
CA ASN A 475 -10.26 -19.31 37.64
C ASN A 475 -11.28 -18.69 36.67
N MET A 476 -11.20 -17.40 36.39
CA MET A 476 -11.96 -16.76 35.33
C MET A 476 -11.53 -17.33 33.96
N TRP A 477 -10.29 -17.71 33.83
CA TRP A 477 -9.69 -18.26 32.62
C TRP A 477 -10.20 -19.65 32.23
N LYS A 478 -10.55 -20.46 33.19
CA LYS A 478 -11.26 -21.74 32.96
C LYS A 478 -12.57 -21.54 32.19
N GLN A 479 -13.10 -20.33 32.21
CA GLN A 479 -14.41 -20.03 31.71
C GLN A 479 -14.48 -19.14 30.44
N HIS A 480 -13.46 -18.45 29.95
CA HIS A 480 -13.59 -17.64 28.71
C HIS A 480 -12.57 -16.47 28.54
N ILE A 481 -11.41 -16.46 29.15
CA ILE A 481 -10.49 -15.31 29.08
C ILE A 481 -9.46 -15.45 27.95
N TYR A 482 -9.26 -14.39 27.18
CA TYR A 482 -8.42 -14.39 25.99
C TYR A 482 -7.14 -13.58 26.06
N TYR A 483 -7.01 -12.56 26.91
CA TYR A 483 -5.85 -11.67 26.92
C TYR A 483 -5.56 -11.10 28.30
N LEU A 484 -4.27 -11.11 28.68
CA LEU A 484 -3.75 -10.38 29.81
C LEU A 484 -2.75 -9.35 29.27
N ASN A 485 -3.04 -8.06 29.43
CA ASN A 485 -2.09 -6.99 29.18
C ASN A 485 -1.65 -6.37 30.49
N ILE A 486 -0.33 -6.20 30.70
CA ILE A 486 0.25 -5.65 31.92
C ILE A 486 0.86 -4.30 31.56
N GLU A 487 0.17 -3.20 31.92
CA GLU A 487 0.70 -1.84 31.83
C GLU A 487 0.74 -1.22 33.23
N GLU A 488 1.90 -0.74 33.66
CA GLU A 488 2.10 0.13 34.84
C GLU A 488 1.17 -0.17 36.04
N ASN A 489 1.21 -1.39 36.58
CA ASN A 489 0.36 -1.84 37.70
C ASN A 489 -1.16 -1.93 37.37
N ARG A 490 -1.53 -2.01 36.11
CA ARG A 490 -2.88 -2.32 35.66
C ARG A 490 -2.89 -3.65 34.96
N TYR A 491 -3.88 -4.50 35.27
CA TYR A 491 -4.11 -5.77 34.61
C TYR A 491 -5.40 -5.67 33.82
N LEU A 492 -5.29 -5.70 32.49
CA LEU A 492 -6.43 -5.70 31.61
C LEU A 492 -6.76 -7.13 31.22
N VAL A 493 -7.96 -7.57 31.50
CA VAL A 493 -8.47 -8.88 31.14
C VAL A 493 -9.61 -8.70 30.14
N GLU A 494 -9.43 -9.17 28.92
CA GLU A 494 -10.46 -9.12 27.87
C GLU A 494 -11.22 -10.45 27.85
N LEU A 495 -12.52 -10.40 28.12
CA LEU A 495 -13.46 -11.51 28.00
C LEU A 495 -14.05 -11.50 26.60
N ARG A 496 -13.84 -12.58 25.85
CA ARG A 496 -14.52 -12.80 24.58
C ARG A 496 -15.48 -13.98 24.74
N ASP A 497 -16.71 -13.78 24.33
CA ASP A 497 -17.68 -14.85 24.21
C ASP A 497 -17.18 -15.90 23.21
N ALA A 498 -17.40 -17.18 23.55
CA ALA A 498 -16.99 -18.32 22.76
C ALA A 498 -17.77 -18.44 21.44
#